data_27eb26dd6b1a602abe72bb7a15ab0b94
#
_entry.id   27eb26dd6b1a602abe72bb7a15ab0b94
#
_cell.length_a   1.000
_cell.length_b   1.000
_cell.length_c   1.000
_cell.angle_alpha   90.00
_cell.angle_beta   90.00
_cell.angle_gamma   90.00
#
_symmetry.space_group_name_H-M   'P 1'
#
loop_
_entity.id
_entity.type
_entity.pdbx_description
1 polymer ?
#
loop_
_entity_poly.entity_id
_entity_poly.type
_entity_poly.pdbx_seq_one_letter_code
_entity_poly.pdbx_strand_id
1 'polypeptide(L)'
;LQSNELATAADMSEASLEDLIIQINGATDSRGLKFANMPKSLIVPRQLEFDAARIMKSMLTPDSANNAMNVVRGSIPDGAVMWRYLTDEDAWFVKTDCPEGLTHFTRMPVEFDEDGDFDTKNRKYSAVARWSQGWSNWRGIYGSAGA
;
A
#
# COMPACT_ATOMS: atom_id res chain seq x y z
N LEU A 1 -1.70 -23.13 -0.13
CA LEU A 1 -1.27 -22.06 0.78
C LEU A 1 -1.68 -20.75 0.16
N GLN A 2 -2.42 -19.91 0.88
CA GLN A 2 -2.71 -18.55 0.43
C GLN A 2 -1.51 -17.64 0.74
N SER A 3 -1.17 -16.79 -0.19
CA SER A 3 -0.10 -15.80 -0.06
C SER A 3 -0.66 -14.41 -0.37
N ASN A 4 -0.02 -13.38 0.16
CA ASN A 4 -0.24 -11.99 -0.22
C ASN A 4 0.76 -11.50 -1.29
N GLU A 5 1.51 -12.42 -1.85
CA GLU A 5 2.41 -12.17 -2.97
C GLU A 5 1.88 -12.85 -4.23
N LEU A 6 2.17 -12.28 -5.39
CA LEU A 6 1.94 -12.96 -6.66
C LEU A 6 2.69 -14.28 -6.70
N ALA A 7 2.08 -15.30 -7.31
CA ALA A 7 2.70 -16.63 -7.45
C ALA A 7 4.02 -16.59 -8.23
N THR A 8 4.14 -15.64 -9.14
CA THR A 8 5.37 -15.31 -9.87
C THR A 8 5.58 -13.81 -9.70
N ALA A 9 6.75 -13.42 -9.21
CA ALA A 9 7.11 -12.01 -9.13
C ALA A 9 7.05 -11.39 -10.54
N ALA A 10 6.45 -10.22 -10.64
CA ALA A 10 6.24 -9.55 -11.92
C ALA A 10 6.36 -8.03 -11.72
N ASP A 11 6.93 -7.39 -12.73
CA ASP A 11 6.93 -5.94 -12.85
C ASP A 11 5.50 -5.40 -12.95
N MET A 12 5.34 -4.14 -12.58
CA MET A 12 4.04 -3.50 -12.62
C MET A 12 3.56 -3.33 -14.07
N SER A 13 2.48 -4.03 -14.39
CA SER A 13 1.78 -3.97 -15.69
C SER A 13 0.27 -4.06 -15.47
N GLU A 14 -0.51 -3.80 -16.53
CA GLU A 14 -1.96 -3.98 -16.48
C GLU A 14 -2.30 -5.44 -16.13
N ALA A 15 -1.65 -6.41 -16.76
CA ALA A 15 -1.89 -7.84 -16.55
C ALA A 15 -1.52 -8.27 -15.12
N SER A 16 -0.37 -7.84 -14.59
CA SER A 16 0.03 -8.20 -13.22
C SER A 16 -0.89 -7.58 -12.16
N LEU A 17 -1.45 -6.39 -12.41
CA LEU A 17 -2.46 -5.79 -11.56
C LEU A 17 -3.79 -6.53 -11.61
N GLU A 18 -4.23 -6.97 -12.79
CA GLU A 18 -5.42 -7.82 -12.93
C GLU A 18 -5.29 -9.12 -12.15
N ASP A 19 -4.15 -9.82 -12.28
CA ASP A 19 -3.87 -11.06 -11.56
C ASP A 19 -3.91 -10.84 -10.04
N LEU A 20 -3.31 -9.74 -9.56
CA LEU A 20 -3.35 -9.40 -8.13
C LEU A 20 -4.76 -9.07 -7.65
N ILE A 21 -5.56 -8.34 -8.42
CA ILE A 21 -6.96 -8.04 -8.11
C ILE A 21 -7.79 -9.32 -8.05
N ILE A 22 -7.59 -10.26 -8.97
CA ILE A 22 -8.24 -11.57 -8.96
C ILE A 22 -7.87 -12.34 -7.70
N GLN A 23 -6.59 -12.32 -7.33
CA GLN A 23 -6.11 -12.96 -6.10
C GLN A 23 -6.73 -12.35 -4.84
N ILE A 24 -6.83 -11.01 -4.76
CA ILE A 24 -7.48 -10.29 -3.65
C ILE A 24 -8.95 -10.69 -3.53
N ASN A 25 -9.68 -10.67 -4.64
CA ASN A 25 -11.10 -11.03 -4.68
C ASN A 25 -11.35 -12.52 -4.40
N GLY A 26 -10.35 -13.36 -4.65
CA GLY A 26 -10.37 -14.79 -4.35
C GLY A 26 -9.99 -15.17 -2.93
N ALA A 27 -9.66 -14.20 -2.07
CA ALA A 27 -9.20 -14.45 -0.70
C ALA A 27 -10.23 -15.25 0.11
N THR A 28 -9.73 -16.20 0.91
CA THR A 28 -10.56 -17.01 1.80
C THR A 28 -10.05 -16.95 3.23
N ASP A 29 -10.92 -17.19 4.18
CA ASP A 29 -10.57 -17.33 5.59
C ASP A 29 -9.82 -18.65 5.87
N SER A 30 -9.31 -18.81 7.08
CA SER A 30 -8.65 -20.03 7.56
C SER A 30 -9.52 -21.31 7.47
N ARG A 31 -10.83 -21.11 7.40
CA ARG A 31 -11.83 -22.17 7.22
C ARG A 31 -12.21 -22.46 5.76
N GLY A 32 -11.61 -21.74 4.80
CA GLY A 32 -11.94 -21.85 3.39
C GLY A 32 -13.18 -21.06 2.97
N LEU A 33 -13.78 -20.27 3.87
CA LEU A 33 -14.90 -19.39 3.54
C LEU A 33 -14.41 -18.17 2.78
N LYS A 34 -15.18 -17.70 1.81
CA LYS A 34 -14.86 -16.51 1.03
C LYS A 34 -14.83 -15.27 1.94
N PHE A 35 -13.77 -14.51 1.81
CA PHE A 35 -13.57 -13.26 2.52
C PHE A 35 -13.75 -12.10 1.53
N ALA A 36 -14.71 -11.22 1.82
CA ALA A 36 -14.93 -10.02 0.99
C ALA A 36 -13.80 -9.04 1.24
N ASN A 37 -12.86 -8.97 0.31
CA ASN A 37 -11.70 -8.10 0.34
C ASN A 37 -11.61 -7.35 -0.98
N MET A 38 -11.43 -6.04 -0.95
CA MET A 38 -11.37 -5.20 -2.14
C MET A 38 -10.07 -4.40 -2.18
N PRO A 39 -9.48 -4.20 -3.35
CA PRO A 39 -8.34 -3.31 -3.51
C PRO A 39 -8.77 -1.88 -3.20
N LYS A 40 -7.94 -1.12 -2.48
CA LYS A 40 -8.25 0.24 -2.08
C LYS A 40 -7.27 1.27 -2.63
N SER A 41 -5.97 1.04 -2.46
CA SER A 41 -4.93 1.94 -2.96
C SER A 41 -3.72 1.18 -3.47
N LEU A 42 -3.15 1.66 -4.58
CA LEU A 42 -1.89 1.17 -5.15
C LEU A 42 -0.74 2.00 -4.59
N ILE A 43 0.27 1.35 -4.00
CA ILE A 43 1.46 1.99 -3.45
C ILE A 43 2.64 1.63 -4.34
N VAL A 44 3.31 2.65 -4.85
CA VAL A 44 4.42 2.50 -5.80
C VAL A 44 5.64 3.33 -5.38
N PRO A 45 6.86 2.90 -5.73
CA PRO A 45 8.05 3.71 -5.61
C PRO A 45 8.02 4.87 -6.62
N ARG A 46 8.93 5.80 -6.45
CA ARG A 46 9.03 7.00 -7.33
C ARG A 46 9.27 6.67 -8.80
N GLN A 47 9.96 5.56 -9.07
CA GLN A 47 10.30 5.13 -10.43
C GLN A 47 9.07 4.70 -11.22
N LEU A 48 8.12 4.05 -10.54
CA LEU A 48 6.89 3.53 -11.14
C LEU A 48 5.71 4.53 -11.11
N GLU A 49 5.91 5.76 -10.63
CA GLU A 49 4.84 6.76 -10.49
C GLU A 49 4.13 7.05 -11.82
N PHE A 50 4.89 7.27 -12.89
CA PHE A 50 4.34 7.61 -14.19
C PHE A 50 3.67 6.41 -14.88
N ASP A 51 4.20 5.22 -14.69
CA ASP A 51 3.62 4.00 -15.23
C ASP A 51 2.33 3.65 -14.51
N ALA A 52 2.29 3.77 -13.18
CA ALA A 52 1.07 3.68 -12.41
C ALA A 52 0.01 4.69 -12.87
N ALA A 53 0.40 5.94 -13.10
CA ALA A 53 -0.52 6.96 -13.58
C ALA A 53 -1.06 6.64 -15.00
N ARG A 54 -0.24 6.10 -15.89
CA ARG A 54 -0.70 5.66 -17.22
C ARG A 54 -1.72 4.53 -17.13
N ILE A 55 -1.41 3.48 -16.36
CA ILE A 55 -2.28 2.32 -16.19
C ILE A 55 -3.61 2.74 -15.54
N MET A 56 -3.57 3.55 -14.49
CA MET A 56 -4.77 3.91 -13.73
C MET A 56 -5.66 4.94 -14.40
N LYS A 57 -5.11 5.81 -15.26
CA LYS A 57 -5.86 6.94 -15.86
C LYS A 57 -6.19 6.74 -17.32
N SER A 58 -5.48 5.89 -18.05
CA SER A 58 -5.74 5.64 -19.48
C SER A 58 -7.14 5.07 -19.68
N MET A 59 -7.81 5.54 -20.72
CA MET A 59 -9.10 4.97 -21.14
C MET A 59 -8.94 3.69 -21.93
N LEU A 60 -7.85 3.61 -22.70
CA LEU A 60 -7.53 2.52 -23.58
C LEU A 60 -6.20 1.91 -23.15
N THR A 61 -6.03 0.64 -23.39
CA THR A 61 -4.76 -0.05 -23.11
C THR A 61 -3.69 0.49 -24.06
N PRO A 62 -2.63 1.13 -23.54
CA PRO A 62 -1.52 1.55 -24.39
C PRO A 62 -0.90 0.33 -25.07
N ASP A 63 -0.42 0.52 -26.31
CA ASP A 63 0.27 -0.50 -27.12
C ASP A 63 -0.60 -1.68 -27.61
N SER A 64 -1.91 -1.62 -27.49
CA SER A 64 -2.78 -2.62 -28.12
C SER A 64 -3.23 -2.16 -29.53
N ALA A 65 -3.02 -3.04 -30.52
CA ALA A 65 -3.45 -2.78 -31.90
C ALA A 65 -4.98 -2.66 -32.04
N ASN A 66 -5.74 -3.16 -31.11
CA ASN A 66 -7.20 -3.26 -31.15
C ASN A 66 -7.92 -2.18 -30.32
N ASN A 67 -7.22 -1.18 -29.80
CA ASN A 67 -7.83 -0.14 -28.96
C ASN A 67 -8.66 -0.73 -27.79
N ALA A 68 -8.14 -1.76 -27.15
CA ALA A 68 -8.82 -2.43 -26.04
C ALA A 68 -9.09 -1.44 -24.89
N MET A 69 -10.22 -1.61 -24.22
CA MET A 69 -10.57 -0.81 -23.07
C MET A 69 -9.72 -1.22 -21.87
N ASN A 70 -9.18 -0.25 -21.16
CA ASN A 70 -8.45 -0.50 -19.90
C ASN A 70 -9.44 -0.84 -18.79
N VAL A 71 -9.45 -2.11 -18.38
CA VAL A 71 -10.36 -2.64 -17.34
C VAL A 71 -9.89 -2.36 -15.91
N VAL A 72 -8.61 -2.07 -15.71
CA VAL A 72 -8.03 -1.75 -14.39
C VAL A 72 -8.41 -0.35 -13.94
N ARG A 73 -8.79 0.51 -14.90
CA ARG A 73 -9.22 1.88 -14.61
C ARG A 73 -10.43 1.90 -13.68
N GLY A 74 -10.28 2.49 -12.49
CA GLY A 74 -11.34 2.57 -11.50
C GLY A 74 -11.49 1.35 -10.59
N SER A 75 -10.72 0.29 -10.81
CA SER A 75 -10.72 -0.89 -9.93
C SER A 75 -10.10 -0.62 -8.56
N ILE A 76 -9.29 0.45 -8.44
CA ILE A 76 -8.63 0.88 -7.21
C ILE A 76 -9.16 2.29 -6.86
N PRO A 77 -10.08 2.43 -5.89
CA PRO A 77 -10.79 3.69 -5.64
C PRO A 77 -9.90 4.86 -5.23
N ASP A 78 -8.91 4.63 -4.39
CA ASP A 78 -7.98 5.68 -3.90
C ASP A 78 -6.84 5.98 -4.89
N GLY A 79 -6.78 5.22 -6.01
CA GLY A 79 -5.77 5.40 -7.05
C GLY A 79 -4.36 4.98 -6.63
N ALA A 80 -3.36 5.54 -7.33
CA ALA A 80 -1.95 5.28 -7.06
C ALA A 80 -1.36 6.34 -6.13
N VAL A 81 -0.65 5.89 -5.11
CA VAL A 81 0.06 6.72 -4.14
C VAL A 81 1.56 6.42 -4.24
N MET A 82 2.32 7.44 -4.60
CA MET A 82 3.77 7.32 -4.61
C MET A 82 4.35 7.42 -3.20
N TRP A 83 5.14 6.41 -2.78
CA TRP A 83 5.78 6.36 -1.47
C TRP A 83 7.29 6.55 -1.59
N ARG A 84 7.79 7.69 -1.16
CA ARG A 84 9.21 8.09 -1.32
C ARG A 84 10.21 7.27 -0.51
N TYR A 85 9.75 6.56 0.51
CA TYR A 85 10.59 5.78 1.40
C TYR A 85 10.75 4.32 0.97
N LEU A 86 10.12 3.91 -0.14
CA LEU A 86 10.42 2.62 -0.75
C LEU A 86 11.82 2.70 -1.37
N THR A 87 12.68 1.79 -0.94
CA THR A 87 14.06 1.68 -1.41
C THR A 87 14.19 0.78 -2.63
N ASP A 88 13.24 -0.13 -2.79
CA ASP A 88 13.13 -1.00 -3.94
C ASP A 88 12.47 -0.23 -5.09
N GLU A 89 13.05 -0.34 -6.28
CA GLU A 89 12.61 0.43 -7.45
C GLU A 89 11.48 -0.25 -8.21
N ASP A 90 11.34 -1.56 -8.05
CA ASP A 90 10.42 -2.41 -8.83
C ASP A 90 9.26 -2.96 -8.00
N ALA A 91 9.39 -2.95 -6.68
CA ALA A 91 8.35 -3.46 -5.78
C ALA A 91 7.12 -2.53 -5.76
N TRP A 92 5.95 -3.14 -5.87
CA TRP A 92 4.68 -2.43 -5.79
C TRP A 92 3.67 -3.19 -4.94
N PHE A 93 2.76 -2.45 -4.31
CA PHE A 93 1.84 -2.99 -3.32
C PHE A 93 0.42 -2.47 -3.52
N VAL A 94 -0.56 -3.31 -3.22
CA VAL A 94 -1.97 -2.93 -3.18
C VAL A 94 -2.48 -3.10 -1.75
N LYS A 95 -2.88 -1.98 -1.16
CA LYS A 95 -3.57 -1.97 0.12
C LYS A 95 -5.03 -2.30 -0.11
N THR A 96 -5.60 -3.14 0.75
CA THR A 96 -7.01 -3.54 0.71
C THR A 96 -7.82 -2.85 1.80
N ASP A 97 -9.13 -3.03 1.77
CA ASP A 97 -10.08 -2.57 2.80
C ASP A 97 -10.21 -3.53 3.98
N CYS A 98 -9.37 -4.57 4.04
CA CYS A 98 -9.40 -5.57 5.09
C CYS A 98 -9.36 -4.92 6.49
N PRO A 99 -10.31 -5.24 7.38
CA PRO A 99 -10.26 -4.78 8.76
C PRO A 99 -9.04 -5.37 9.47
N GLU A 100 -8.44 -4.59 10.37
CA GLU A 100 -7.26 -4.98 11.14
C GLU A 100 -6.01 -5.32 10.30
N GLY A 101 -5.94 -4.83 9.08
CA GLY A 101 -4.74 -4.90 8.25
C GLY A 101 -3.61 -4.08 8.87
N LEU A 102 -3.17 -3.03 8.20
CA LEU A 102 -2.16 -2.11 8.74
C LEU A 102 -2.79 -1.16 9.76
N THR A 103 -2.35 -1.24 11.02
CA THR A 103 -2.91 -0.45 12.12
C THR A 103 -1.83 0.37 12.80
N HIS A 104 -2.15 1.63 13.09
CA HIS A 104 -1.33 2.53 13.87
C HIS A 104 -1.97 2.75 15.24
N PHE A 105 -1.23 2.43 16.30
CA PHE A 105 -1.68 2.59 17.68
C PHE A 105 -0.96 3.79 18.31
N THR A 106 -1.70 4.83 18.63
CA THR A 106 -1.18 5.97 19.38
C THR A 106 -1.37 5.71 20.87
N ARG A 107 -0.28 5.49 21.59
CA ARG A 107 -0.30 5.33 23.05
C ARG A 107 -0.27 6.67 23.76
N MET A 108 0.53 7.60 23.24
CA MET A 108 0.70 8.95 23.77
C MET A 108 0.88 9.90 22.61
N PRO A 109 0.02 10.92 22.45
CA PRO A 109 0.21 11.95 21.44
C PRO A 109 1.52 12.71 21.67
N VAL A 110 1.87 13.57 20.74
CA VAL A 110 3.05 14.44 20.91
C VAL A 110 2.74 15.45 22.00
N GLU A 111 3.52 15.41 23.09
CA GLU A 111 3.48 16.37 24.17
C GLU A 111 4.78 17.15 24.18
N PHE A 112 4.66 18.46 24.30
CA PHE A 112 5.79 19.37 24.40
C PHE A 112 5.89 19.85 25.85
N ASP A 113 7.11 19.85 26.37
CA ASP A 113 7.41 20.32 27.71
C ASP A 113 8.62 21.25 27.67
N GLU A 114 8.62 22.25 28.55
CA GLU A 114 9.76 23.16 28.72
C GLU A 114 10.16 23.26 30.17
N ASP A 115 11.46 23.24 30.43
CA ASP A 115 12.02 23.42 31.75
C ASP A 115 13.19 24.40 31.73
N GLY A 116 13.29 25.20 32.76
CA GLY A 116 14.39 26.16 32.98
C GLY A 116 15.47 25.58 33.87
N ASP A 117 16.67 25.45 33.33
CA ASP A 117 17.83 25.06 34.13
C ASP A 117 18.27 26.21 35.05
N PHE A 118 18.17 26.02 36.35
CA PHE A 118 18.50 27.05 37.35
C PHE A 118 19.98 27.42 37.32
N ASP A 119 20.87 26.47 37.11
CA ASP A 119 22.32 26.67 37.17
C ASP A 119 22.86 27.38 35.94
N THR A 120 22.43 26.99 34.78
CA THR A 120 22.93 27.52 33.49
C THR A 120 22.08 28.64 32.91
N LYS A 121 20.86 28.87 33.46
CA LYS A 121 19.85 29.81 32.97
C LYS A 121 19.39 29.53 31.51
N ASN A 122 19.66 28.31 31.03
CA ASN A 122 19.20 27.87 29.70
C ASN A 122 17.79 27.27 29.80
N ARG A 123 17.01 27.40 28.73
CA ARG A 123 15.74 26.69 28.57
C ARG A 123 15.95 25.39 27.81
N LYS A 124 15.37 24.30 28.32
CA LYS A 124 15.37 22.98 27.71
C LYS A 124 13.96 22.70 27.19
N TYR A 125 13.87 22.25 25.97
CA TYR A 125 12.61 21.86 25.36
C TYR A 125 12.64 20.36 25.07
N SER A 126 11.57 19.67 25.38
CA SER A 126 11.41 18.27 25.09
C SER A 126 10.12 18.01 24.32
N ALA A 127 10.15 17.03 23.43
CA ALA A 127 8.96 16.51 22.77
C ALA A 127 8.94 15.00 22.93
N VAL A 128 7.86 14.47 23.47
CA VAL A 128 7.69 13.04 23.73
C VAL A 128 6.44 12.54 23.03
N ALA A 129 6.56 11.43 22.32
CA ALA A 129 5.43 10.73 21.75
C ALA A 129 5.65 9.22 21.84
N ARG A 130 4.59 8.44 21.91
CA ARG A 130 4.66 6.98 21.90
C ARG A 130 3.59 6.42 20.97
N TRP A 131 4.04 5.66 19.99
CA TRP A 131 3.18 4.95 19.06
C TRP A 131 3.74 3.56 18.77
N SER A 132 2.90 2.71 18.25
CA SER A 132 3.26 1.40 17.74
C SER A 132 2.53 1.16 16.43
N GLN A 133 3.14 0.40 15.55
CA GLN A 133 2.54 0.00 14.28
C GLN A 133 2.52 -1.53 14.22
N GLY A 134 1.49 -2.07 13.61
CA GLY A 134 1.37 -3.50 13.47
C GLY A 134 0.26 -3.90 12.51
N TRP A 135 0.11 -5.19 12.34
CA TRP A 135 -0.93 -5.79 11.53
C TRP A 135 -1.40 -7.09 12.20
N SER A 136 -2.68 -7.32 12.17
CA SER A 136 -3.29 -8.57 12.66
C SER A 136 -3.72 -9.46 11.51
N ASN A 137 -4.06 -8.86 10.38
CA ASN A 137 -4.49 -9.60 9.20
C ASN A 137 -3.55 -9.32 8.02
N TRP A 138 -2.87 -10.36 7.56
CA TRP A 138 -1.94 -10.28 6.42
C TRP A 138 -2.62 -9.93 5.09
N ARG A 139 -3.96 -10.10 5.00
CA ARG A 139 -4.75 -9.74 3.81
C ARG A 139 -4.93 -8.22 3.64
N GLY A 140 -4.42 -7.43 4.55
CA GLY A 140 -4.46 -5.96 4.48
C GLY A 140 -3.57 -5.36 3.40
N ILE A 141 -2.55 -6.11 2.95
CA ILE A 141 -1.64 -5.69 1.89
C ILE A 141 -1.25 -6.89 1.02
N TYR A 142 -1.21 -6.67 -0.27
CA TYR A 142 -0.72 -7.59 -1.29
C TYR A 142 0.35 -6.88 -2.11
N GLY A 143 1.24 -7.63 -2.75
CA GLY A 143 2.26 -7.00 -3.55
C GLY A 143 3.07 -7.97 -4.40
N SER A 144 3.99 -7.40 -5.16
CA SER A 144 5.03 -8.07 -5.91
C SER A 144 6.36 -7.39 -5.62
N ALA A 145 7.42 -8.18 -5.54
CA ALA A 145 8.78 -7.66 -5.38
C ALA A 145 9.37 -7.13 -6.69
N GLY A 146 8.63 -7.23 -7.81
CA GLY A 146 9.19 -7.00 -9.13
C GLY A 146 9.89 -8.25 -9.69
N ALA A 147 10.40 -8.19 -10.92
CA ALA A 147 11.08 -9.29 -11.61
C ALA A 147 12.55 -8.97 -11.88
#